data_18a5baf28792299ed2ab091d9d2d25ba
#
_entry.id   18a5baf28792299ed2ab091d9d2d25ba
#
_cell.length_a   1.000
_cell.length_b   1.000
_cell.length_c   1.000
_cell.angle_alpha   90.00
_cell.angle_beta   90.00
_cell.angle_gamma   90.00
#
_symmetry.space_group_name_H-M   'P 1'
#
loop_
_entity.id
_entity.type
_entity.pdbx_description
1 polymer ?
#
loop_
_entity_poly.entity_id
_entity_poly.type
_entity_poly.pdbx_seq_one_letter_code
_entity_poly.pdbx_strand_id
1 'polypeptide(L)'
;CPDEVSRSEQVAKAGDSKLRYTRTFKGFLLNCYTPIEATFHGEPCVLSPLQGTSIFMQDYEYFRIPEDVVVVGIENGENFQHIRAQKYLFEGMKVLFVSRYPQSKDLCNWLKIIPNRYIHFGDIDLAGISIFLNEFYVKLGNRAEFFIPADVKKRLKDGNRQLYDNQYLRYRAMLVSDERLRPLVAMIHKYRRGYEQEGYIKE
;
A
#
# COMPACT_ATOMS: atom_id res chain seq x y z
N CYS A 1 -2.06 -2.73 22.71
CA CYS A 1 -1.37 -2.53 21.43
C CYS A 1 -0.21 -1.54 21.62
N PRO A 2 1.05 -1.84 21.20
CA PRO A 2 2.18 -0.93 21.48
C PRO A 2 2.08 0.43 20.82
N ASP A 3 1.18 0.60 19.83
CA ASP A 3 1.02 1.84 19.07
C ASP A 3 0.11 2.89 19.76
N GLU A 4 -0.48 2.57 20.91
CA GLU A 4 -1.41 3.46 21.61
C GLU A 4 -0.77 4.27 22.73
N VAL A 5 0.48 3.93 23.08
CA VAL A 5 1.21 4.60 24.17
C VAL A 5 2.25 5.54 23.59
N SER A 6 2.23 6.82 24.00
CA SER A 6 3.21 7.79 23.52
C SER A 6 4.64 7.42 23.94
N ARG A 7 5.64 7.89 23.18
CA ARG A 7 7.04 7.64 23.49
C ARG A 7 7.43 8.21 24.87
N SER A 8 6.90 9.36 25.25
CA SER A 8 7.14 9.97 26.55
C SER A 8 6.62 9.11 27.69
N GLU A 9 5.43 8.50 27.54
CA GLU A 9 4.87 7.60 28.56
C GLU A 9 5.67 6.27 28.65
N GLN A 10 6.16 5.78 27.53
CA GLN A 10 7.01 4.57 27.51
C GLN A 10 8.37 4.81 28.17
N VAL A 11 8.97 5.98 27.92
CA VAL A 11 10.22 6.40 28.58
C VAL A 11 10.03 6.55 30.07
N ALA A 12 8.95 7.19 30.51
CA ALA A 12 8.61 7.33 31.92
C ALA A 12 8.44 5.99 32.64
N LYS A 13 7.88 4.97 31.94
CA LYS A 13 7.69 3.62 32.48
C LYS A 13 8.94 2.75 32.44
N ALA A 14 9.83 2.93 31.45
CA ALA A 14 10.97 2.08 31.23
C ALA A 14 12.30 2.68 31.75
N GLY A 15 12.34 3.97 32.06
CA GLY A 15 13.56 4.67 32.48
C GLY A 15 14.62 4.81 31.40
N ASP A 16 14.37 4.32 30.17
CA ASP A 16 15.30 4.38 29.05
C ASP A 16 14.53 4.45 27.70
N SER A 17 14.80 5.51 26.94
CA SER A 17 14.18 5.73 25.62
C SER A 17 14.63 4.72 24.55
N LYS A 18 15.68 3.95 24.80
CA LYS A 18 16.24 2.96 23.85
C LYS A 18 15.67 1.55 24.06
N LEU A 19 15.02 1.27 25.20
CA LEU A 19 14.53 -0.06 25.53
C LEU A 19 13.25 -0.48 24.79
N ARG A 20 12.50 0.49 24.20
CA ARG A 20 11.30 0.21 23.44
C ARG A 20 11.27 0.99 22.13
N TYR A 21 11.07 0.29 21.03
CA TYR A 21 10.85 0.91 19.74
C TYR A 21 9.43 1.49 19.70
N THR A 22 9.34 2.82 19.63
CA THR A 22 8.11 3.55 19.37
C THR A 22 8.30 4.48 18.19
N ARG A 23 7.38 4.43 17.25
CA ARG A 23 7.38 5.35 16.13
C ARG A 23 7.28 6.80 16.62
N THR A 24 8.23 7.64 16.21
CA THR A 24 8.28 9.05 16.61
C THR A 24 7.24 9.89 15.85
N PHE A 25 7.00 9.56 14.58
CA PHE A 25 6.10 10.31 13.71
C PHE A 25 4.86 9.48 13.36
N LYS A 26 3.67 10.07 13.61
CA LYS A 26 2.39 9.59 13.13
C LYS A 26 2.17 10.10 11.72
N GLY A 27 1.71 9.26 10.81
CA GLY A 27 1.45 9.64 9.42
C GLY A 27 2.00 8.66 8.41
N PHE A 28 1.94 9.04 7.14
CA PHE A 28 2.42 8.25 6.03
C PHE A 28 2.94 9.14 4.89
N LEU A 29 3.78 8.58 4.03
CA LEU A 29 4.28 9.24 2.82
C LEU A 29 3.24 9.18 1.71
N LEU A 30 3.12 10.29 0.97
CA LEU A 30 2.32 10.36 -0.24
C LEU A 30 3.10 11.03 -1.38
N ASN A 31 2.71 10.72 -2.60
CA ASN A 31 3.29 11.29 -3.82
C ASN A 31 2.27 11.28 -4.97
N CYS A 32 2.48 12.13 -5.95
CA CYS A 32 1.73 12.14 -7.21
C CYS A 32 2.60 12.74 -8.33
N TYR A 33 2.33 12.38 -9.57
CA TYR A 33 2.99 12.99 -10.74
C TYR A 33 2.07 13.98 -11.49
N THR A 34 0.79 14.03 -11.11
CA THR A 34 -0.18 15.05 -11.58
C THR A 34 -0.66 15.82 -10.35
N PRO A 35 -0.72 17.16 -10.40
CA PRO A 35 -1.22 17.97 -9.29
C PRO A 35 -2.61 17.55 -8.85
N ILE A 36 -2.82 17.49 -7.53
CA ILE A 36 -4.11 17.13 -6.93
C ILE A 36 -4.57 18.30 -6.05
N GLU A 37 -5.76 18.82 -6.34
CA GLU A 37 -6.43 19.81 -5.50
C GLU A 37 -7.05 19.09 -4.30
N ALA A 38 -6.45 19.28 -3.14
CA ALA A 38 -6.86 18.66 -1.87
C ALA A 38 -7.36 19.70 -0.88
N THR A 39 -7.85 19.24 0.25
CA THR A 39 -8.16 20.08 1.42
C THR A 39 -7.41 19.55 2.64
N PHE A 40 -6.86 20.48 3.42
CA PHE A 40 -6.17 20.18 4.66
C PHE A 40 -6.61 21.15 5.75
N HIS A 41 -7.08 20.64 6.89
CA HIS A 41 -7.74 21.45 7.94
C HIS A 41 -8.87 22.37 7.41
N GLY A 42 -9.60 21.92 6.39
CA GLY A 42 -10.68 22.70 5.77
C GLY A 42 -10.22 23.73 4.74
N GLU A 43 -8.92 23.97 4.59
CA GLU A 43 -8.35 24.91 3.65
C GLU A 43 -7.90 24.22 2.35
N PRO A 44 -8.13 24.83 1.17
CA PRO A 44 -7.64 24.29 -0.09
C PRO A 44 -6.11 24.22 -0.14
N CYS A 45 -5.59 23.12 -0.65
CA CYS A 45 -4.16 22.98 -0.93
C CYS A 45 -3.92 22.17 -2.21
N VAL A 46 -2.79 22.41 -2.87
CA VAL A 46 -2.40 21.66 -4.07
C VAL A 46 -1.22 20.77 -3.76
N LEU A 47 -1.40 19.46 -3.95
CA LEU A 47 -0.33 18.49 -3.87
C LEU A 47 0.39 18.46 -5.22
N SER A 48 1.63 18.88 -5.25
CA SER A 48 2.48 18.86 -6.46
C SER A 48 3.95 18.67 -6.07
N PRO A 49 4.31 17.49 -5.51
CA PRO A 49 5.68 17.23 -5.12
C PRO A 49 6.59 17.21 -6.35
N LEU A 50 7.78 17.79 -6.21
CA LEU A 50 8.81 17.76 -7.24
C LEU A 50 9.32 16.33 -7.44
N GLN A 51 9.86 16.06 -8.62
CA GLN A 51 10.53 14.79 -8.88
C GLN A 51 11.67 14.57 -7.87
N GLY A 52 11.72 13.37 -7.29
CA GLY A 52 12.68 13.01 -6.25
C GLY A 52 12.27 13.44 -4.84
N THR A 53 11.04 13.98 -4.67
CA THR A 53 10.49 14.33 -3.34
C THR A 53 9.20 13.56 -3.07
N SER A 54 8.81 13.54 -1.80
CA SER A 54 7.52 13.04 -1.33
C SER A 54 7.03 13.90 -0.17
N ILE A 55 5.74 13.85 0.12
CA ILE A 55 5.11 14.58 1.21
C ILE A 55 4.84 13.60 2.36
N PHE A 56 5.21 13.98 3.59
CA PHE A 56 4.82 13.25 4.78
C PHE A 56 3.57 13.89 5.40
N MET A 57 2.47 13.15 5.42
CA MET A 57 1.19 13.61 5.95
C MET A 57 1.04 13.18 7.41
N GLN A 58 1.12 14.13 8.34
CA GLN A 58 1.00 13.88 9.78
C GLN A 58 -0.44 13.93 10.27
N ASP A 59 -1.15 15.01 9.99
CA ASP A 59 -2.52 15.25 10.46
C ASP A 59 -3.55 14.72 9.46
N TYR A 60 -3.40 13.46 9.09
CA TYR A 60 -4.20 12.83 8.03
C TYR A 60 -5.70 12.81 8.34
N GLU A 61 -6.09 12.94 9.59
CA GLU A 61 -7.50 13.04 9.99
C GLU A 61 -8.21 14.24 9.35
N TYR A 62 -7.46 15.30 9.03
CA TYR A 62 -7.95 16.52 8.40
C TYR A 62 -7.64 16.63 6.91
N PHE A 63 -7.07 15.57 6.33
CA PHE A 63 -6.68 15.53 4.92
C PHE A 63 -7.78 14.90 4.07
N ARG A 64 -8.22 15.61 3.01
CA ARG A 64 -9.23 15.15 2.06
C ARG A 64 -8.77 15.39 0.62
N ILE A 65 -9.19 14.51 -0.27
CA ILE A 65 -8.92 14.56 -1.70
C ILE A 65 -10.24 14.45 -2.48
N PRO A 66 -10.29 14.94 -3.74
CA PRO A 66 -11.47 14.77 -4.60
C PRO A 66 -11.88 13.29 -4.73
N GLU A 67 -13.18 13.03 -4.82
CA GLU A 67 -13.70 11.66 -4.85
C GLU A 67 -13.30 10.89 -6.13
N ASP A 68 -12.99 11.59 -7.22
CA ASP A 68 -12.51 11.00 -8.47
C ASP A 68 -11.03 10.58 -8.43
N VAL A 69 -10.30 10.93 -7.38
CA VAL A 69 -8.91 10.50 -7.18
C VAL A 69 -8.88 9.09 -6.61
N VAL A 70 -8.15 8.20 -7.28
CA VAL A 70 -7.89 6.84 -6.82
C VAL A 70 -6.64 6.84 -5.95
N VAL A 71 -6.74 6.23 -4.78
CA VAL A 71 -5.58 6.05 -3.89
C VAL A 71 -4.90 4.73 -4.24
N VAL A 72 -3.61 4.77 -4.58
CA VAL A 72 -2.80 3.58 -4.85
C VAL A 72 -1.80 3.40 -3.72
N GLY A 73 -2.00 2.35 -2.93
CA GLY A 73 -1.10 1.98 -1.82
C GLY A 73 0.05 1.12 -2.33
N ILE A 74 1.27 1.63 -2.23
CA ILE A 74 2.48 0.94 -2.67
C ILE A 74 3.12 0.24 -1.47
N GLU A 75 3.38 -1.04 -1.62
CA GLU A 75 3.96 -1.87 -0.57
C GLU A 75 5.48 -1.73 -0.50
N ASN A 76 6.14 -1.69 -1.65
CA ASN A 76 7.59 -1.62 -1.76
C ASN A 76 8.10 -0.18 -1.83
N GLY A 77 9.14 0.14 -1.03
CA GLY A 77 9.72 1.49 -0.95
C GLY A 77 10.37 1.95 -2.25
N GLU A 78 11.01 1.04 -3.00
CA GLU A 78 11.64 1.36 -4.28
C GLU A 78 10.59 1.73 -5.33
N ASN A 79 9.51 0.96 -5.41
CA ASN A 79 8.38 1.29 -6.30
C ASN A 79 7.76 2.64 -5.93
N PHE A 80 7.70 2.99 -4.65
CA PHE A 80 7.20 4.29 -4.23
C PHE A 80 8.13 5.44 -4.66
N GLN A 81 9.43 5.25 -4.64
CA GLN A 81 10.40 6.25 -5.11
C GLN A 81 10.35 6.44 -6.64
N HIS A 82 9.98 5.39 -7.39
CA HIS A 82 9.99 5.36 -8.85
C HIS A 82 8.59 5.36 -9.48
N ILE A 83 7.61 6.10 -8.89
CA ILE A 83 6.23 6.13 -9.40
C ILE A 83 6.13 6.56 -10.87
N ARG A 84 7.02 7.43 -11.35
CA ARG A 84 7.01 7.91 -12.73
C ARG A 84 7.36 6.83 -13.74
N ALA A 85 8.28 5.93 -13.40
CA ALA A 85 8.64 4.77 -14.22
C ALA A 85 7.50 3.72 -14.33
N GLN A 86 6.48 3.86 -13.49
CA GLN A 86 5.31 2.98 -13.43
C GLN A 86 4.02 3.65 -13.91
N LYS A 87 4.11 4.88 -14.45
CA LYS A 87 2.96 5.66 -14.91
C LYS A 87 2.09 4.91 -15.93
N TYR A 88 2.70 4.08 -16.77
CA TYR A 88 2.02 3.28 -17.79
C TYR A 88 0.97 2.31 -17.22
N LEU A 89 1.07 1.94 -15.94
CA LEU A 89 0.11 1.04 -15.26
C LEU A 89 -1.19 1.74 -14.86
N PHE A 90 -1.18 3.06 -14.77
CA PHE A 90 -2.27 3.87 -14.23
C PHE A 90 -2.76 4.94 -15.22
N GLU A 91 -2.60 4.68 -16.52
CA GLU A 91 -3.06 5.60 -17.58
C GLU A 91 -4.56 5.85 -17.48
N GLY A 92 -4.97 7.11 -17.66
CA GLY A 92 -6.36 7.53 -17.60
C GLY A 92 -6.94 7.66 -16.20
N MET A 93 -6.16 7.45 -15.14
CA MET A 93 -6.57 7.63 -13.76
C MET A 93 -5.92 8.85 -13.12
N LYS A 94 -6.67 9.56 -12.26
CA LYS A 94 -6.09 10.51 -11.30
C LYS A 94 -5.68 9.74 -10.08
N VAL A 95 -4.39 9.68 -9.78
CA VAL A 95 -3.84 8.81 -8.74
C VAL A 95 -3.10 9.60 -7.68
N LEU A 96 -3.40 9.31 -6.42
CA LEU A 96 -2.56 9.63 -5.27
C LEU A 96 -1.86 8.35 -4.81
N PHE A 97 -0.54 8.34 -4.87
CA PHE A 97 0.25 7.24 -4.34
C PHE A 97 0.52 7.43 -2.85
N VAL A 98 0.35 6.38 -2.07
CA VAL A 98 0.63 6.36 -0.63
C VAL A 98 1.54 5.18 -0.32
N SER A 99 2.50 5.39 0.59
CA SER A 99 3.42 4.33 0.98
C SER A 99 2.88 3.55 2.16
N ARG A 100 2.86 2.24 2.05
CA ARG A 100 2.63 1.36 3.18
C ARG A 100 3.86 1.28 4.10
N TYR A 101 5.03 1.63 3.61
CA TYR A 101 6.28 1.60 4.38
C TYR A 101 6.62 2.99 4.97
N PRO A 102 7.10 3.08 6.21
CA PRO A 102 7.12 2.04 7.23
C PRO A 102 5.72 1.63 7.66
N GLN A 103 5.54 0.34 7.98
CA GLN A 103 4.23 -0.22 8.33
C GLN A 103 3.64 0.47 9.56
N SER A 104 2.42 0.97 9.40
CA SER A 104 1.64 1.57 10.47
C SER A 104 0.15 1.45 10.19
N LYS A 105 -0.66 1.66 11.22
CA LYS A 105 -2.12 1.70 11.10
C LYS A 105 -2.64 2.99 10.46
N ASP A 106 -1.80 4.02 10.33
CA ASP A 106 -2.22 5.38 9.98
C ASP A 106 -2.81 5.46 8.58
N LEU A 107 -2.15 4.83 7.59
CA LEU A 107 -2.68 4.78 6.23
C LEU A 107 -4.08 4.16 6.20
N CYS A 108 -4.26 3.02 6.85
CA CYS A 108 -5.55 2.35 6.88
C CYS A 108 -6.61 3.15 7.68
N ASN A 109 -6.21 3.84 8.73
CA ASN A 109 -7.09 4.73 9.49
C ASN A 109 -7.56 5.90 8.61
N TRP A 110 -6.67 6.51 7.83
CA TRP A 110 -7.05 7.55 6.88
C TRP A 110 -7.99 7.01 5.79
N LEU A 111 -7.66 5.87 5.19
CA LEU A 111 -8.51 5.24 4.17
C LEU A 111 -9.93 4.96 4.66
N LYS A 112 -10.14 4.71 5.95
CA LYS A 112 -11.48 4.55 6.53
C LYS A 112 -12.27 5.85 6.63
N ILE A 113 -11.59 6.99 6.69
CA ILE A 113 -12.23 8.32 6.83
C ILE A 113 -12.71 8.84 5.47
N ILE A 114 -12.02 8.49 4.39
CA ILE A 114 -12.33 8.95 3.03
C ILE A 114 -13.14 7.91 2.24
N PRO A 115 -13.98 8.33 1.26
CA PRO A 115 -14.78 7.40 0.47
C PRO A 115 -14.05 6.84 -0.77
N ASN A 116 -12.85 7.36 -1.07
CA ASN A 116 -12.14 7.10 -2.32
C ASN A 116 -11.88 5.61 -2.56
N ARG A 117 -11.88 5.23 -3.83
CA ARG A 117 -11.42 3.92 -4.28
C ARG A 117 -9.95 3.73 -3.90
N TYR A 118 -9.61 2.54 -3.43
CA TYR A 118 -8.26 2.15 -3.03
C TYR A 118 -7.78 0.97 -3.87
N ILE A 119 -6.60 1.08 -4.44
CA ILE A 119 -5.91 -0.01 -5.13
C ILE A 119 -4.65 -0.35 -4.35
N HIS A 120 -4.56 -1.59 -3.90
CA HIS A 120 -3.34 -2.12 -3.28
C HIS A 120 -2.38 -2.60 -4.37
N PHE A 121 -1.25 -1.94 -4.46
CA PHE A 121 -0.20 -2.25 -5.43
C PHE A 121 1.00 -2.85 -4.69
N GLY A 122 1.15 -4.15 -4.78
CA GLY A 122 2.16 -4.95 -4.09
C GLY A 122 2.63 -6.13 -4.94
N ASP A 123 3.32 -7.06 -4.30
CA ASP A 123 3.77 -8.30 -4.93
C ASP A 123 2.58 -9.17 -5.32
N ILE A 124 2.65 -9.77 -6.52
CA ILE A 124 1.67 -10.79 -6.93
C ILE A 124 2.17 -12.14 -6.41
N ASP A 125 1.94 -12.37 -5.14
CA ASP A 125 2.26 -13.61 -4.45
C ASP A 125 1.27 -13.88 -3.32
N LEU A 126 1.39 -15.01 -2.65
CA LEU A 126 0.47 -15.39 -1.58
C LEU A 126 0.56 -14.45 -0.38
N ALA A 127 1.74 -13.95 -0.05
CA ALA A 127 1.95 -13.02 1.06
C ALA A 127 1.33 -11.64 0.77
N GLY A 128 1.55 -11.08 -0.42
CA GLY A 128 0.96 -9.80 -0.85
C GLY A 128 -0.57 -9.84 -0.86
N ILE A 129 -1.15 -10.93 -1.37
CA ILE A 129 -2.61 -11.14 -1.29
C ILE A 129 -3.09 -11.23 0.15
N SER A 130 -2.37 -11.94 1.03
CA SER A 130 -2.70 -12.03 2.45
C SER A 130 -2.67 -10.66 3.14
N ILE A 131 -1.69 -9.83 2.83
CA ILE A 131 -1.60 -8.45 3.34
C ILE A 131 -2.83 -7.66 2.93
N PHE A 132 -3.16 -7.66 1.63
CA PHE A 132 -4.33 -6.97 1.11
C PHE A 132 -5.62 -7.41 1.81
N LEU A 133 -5.87 -8.72 1.89
CA LEU A 133 -7.11 -9.26 2.48
C LEU A 133 -7.25 -8.89 3.96
N ASN A 134 -6.18 -9.02 4.74
CA ASN A 134 -6.24 -8.87 6.19
C ASN A 134 -6.05 -7.43 6.69
N GLU A 135 -5.35 -6.58 5.93
CA GLU A 135 -5.11 -5.19 6.34
C GLU A 135 -6.10 -4.21 5.71
N PHE A 136 -6.47 -4.39 4.45
CA PHE A 136 -7.25 -3.43 3.68
C PHE A 136 -8.67 -3.91 3.37
N TYR A 137 -8.82 -5.04 2.69
CA TYR A 137 -10.13 -5.51 2.26
C TYR A 137 -11.09 -5.74 3.42
N VAL A 138 -10.65 -6.34 4.51
CA VAL A 138 -11.46 -6.56 5.71
C VAL A 138 -12.03 -5.26 6.31
N LYS A 139 -11.39 -4.12 6.07
CA LYS A 139 -11.78 -2.81 6.62
C LYS A 139 -12.49 -1.91 5.61
N LEU A 140 -12.16 -2.04 4.34
CA LEU A 140 -12.60 -1.14 3.28
C LEU A 140 -13.67 -1.77 2.37
N GLY A 141 -13.79 -3.10 2.40
CA GLY A 141 -14.73 -3.83 1.53
C GLY A 141 -14.43 -3.67 0.05
N ASN A 142 -15.48 -3.69 -0.77
CA ASN A 142 -15.37 -3.72 -2.24
C ASN A 142 -14.74 -2.47 -2.88
N ARG A 143 -14.61 -1.36 -2.16
CA ARG A 143 -13.88 -0.19 -2.67
C ARG A 143 -12.37 -0.37 -2.65
N ALA A 144 -11.87 -1.40 -1.95
CA ALA A 144 -10.48 -1.82 -2.03
C ALA A 144 -10.33 -2.90 -3.10
N GLU A 145 -9.32 -2.74 -3.94
CA GLU A 145 -8.96 -3.67 -5.00
C GLU A 145 -7.48 -4.00 -4.92
N PHE A 146 -7.14 -5.23 -5.27
CA PHE A 146 -5.76 -5.64 -5.47
C PHE A 146 -5.38 -5.36 -6.94
N PHE A 147 -4.22 -4.75 -7.17
CA PHE A 147 -3.77 -4.45 -8.52
C PHE A 147 -3.40 -5.72 -9.28
N ILE A 148 -4.09 -5.97 -10.38
CA ILE A 148 -3.83 -7.10 -11.29
C ILE A 148 -3.57 -6.53 -12.69
N PRO A 149 -2.32 -6.61 -13.21
CA PRO A 149 -2.01 -6.11 -14.54
C PRO A 149 -2.65 -6.99 -15.62
N ALA A 150 -2.94 -6.40 -16.78
CA ALA A 150 -3.53 -7.13 -17.90
C ALA A 150 -2.69 -8.34 -18.35
N ASP A 151 -1.37 -8.23 -18.23
CA ASP A 151 -0.39 -9.26 -18.59
C ASP A 151 0.05 -10.17 -17.42
N VAL A 152 -0.76 -10.25 -16.35
CA VAL A 152 -0.45 -11.00 -15.12
C VAL A 152 -0.02 -12.44 -15.37
N LYS A 153 -0.65 -13.11 -16.33
CA LYS A 153 -0.32 -14.50 -16.70
C LYS A 153 1.11 -14.64 -17.21
N LYS A 154 1.56 -13.68 -18.05
CA LYS A 154 2.94 -13.65 -18.56
C LYS A 154 3.90 -13.39 -17.41
N ARG A 155 3.62 -12.37 -16.58
CA ARG A 155 4.47 -12.01 -15.43
C ARG A 155 4.64 -13.16 -14.45
N LEU A 156 3.57 -13.88 -14.12
CA LEU A 156 3.67 -15.05 -13.25
C LEU A 156 4.50 -16.19 -13.87
N LYS A 157 4.37 -16.42 -15.19
CA LYS A 157 5.19 -17.44 -15.86
C LYS A 157 6.68 -17.12 -15.83
N ASP A 158 7.02 -15.83 -15.92
CA ASP A 158 8.39 -15.31 -15.86
C ASP A 158 8.85 -15.02 -14.42
N GLY A 159 7.97 -15.23 -13.44
CA GLY A 159 8.18 -14.89 -12.05
C GLY A 159 9.08 -15.86 -11.27
N ASN A 160 9.16 -15.64 -9.97
CA ASN A 160 10.09 -16.31 -9.04
C ASN A 160 9.45 -17.54 -8.39
N ARG A 161 10.01 -18.73 -8.64
CA ARG A 161 9.57 -19.99 -8.04
C ARG A 161 9.96 -20.10 -6.58
N GLN A 162 11.16 -19.66 -6.22
CA GLN A 162 11.63 -19.73 -4.85
C GLN A 162 10.74 -18.93 -3.89
N LEU A 163 10.23 -17.79 -4.36
CA LEU A 163 9.28 -16.96 -3.62
C LEU A 163 8.01 -17.76 -3.28
N TYR A 164 7.45 -18.47 -4.25
CA TYR A 164 6.29 -19.34 -4.02
C TYR A 164 6.60 -20.48 -3.04
N ASP A 165 7.70 -21.19 -3.24
CA ASP A 165 8.09 -22.34 -2.41
C ASP A 165 8.28 -21.91 -0.93
N ASN A 166 8.89 -20.75 -0.69
CA ASN A 166 9.08 -20.18 0.64
C ASN A 166 7.76 -19.82 1.34
N GLN A 167 6.74 -19.44 0.57
CA GLN A 167 5.45 -19.00 1.10
C GLN A 167 4.41 -20.12 1.21
N TYR A 168 4.56 -21.20 0.43
CA TYR A 168 3.53 -22.22 0.24
C TYR A 168 3.00 -22.81 1.55
N LEU A 169 3.88 -23.27 2.43
CA LEU A 169 3.44 -23.92 3.69
C LEU A 169 2.63 -22.97 4.57
N ARG A 170 2.98 -21.69 4.59
CA ARG A 170 2.30 -20.69 5.41
C ARG A 170 0.93 -20.29 4.85
N TYR A 171 0.80 -20.20 3.52
CA TYR A 171 -0.37 -19.59 2.89
C TYR A 171 -1.22 -20.57 2.07
N ARG A 172 -0.86 -21.85 1.92
CA ARG A 172 -1.58 -22.83 1.10
C ARG A 172 -3.06 -22.99 1.47
N ALA A 173 -3.40 -22.75 2.72
CA ALA A 173 -4.78 -22.84 3.23
C ALA A 173 -5.40 -21.46 3.50
N MET A 174 -4.85 -20.39 2.90
CA MET A 174 -5.37 -19.05 3.07
C MET A 174 -6.80 -18.94 2.57
N LEU A 175 -7.69 -18.40 3.42
CA LEU A 175 -9.06 -18.09 3.02
C LEU A 175 -9.06 -16.82 2.15
N VAL A 176 -9.45 -16.96 0.89
CA VAL A 176 -9.59 -15.84 -0.06
C VAL A 176 -11.00 -15.28 0.07
N SER A 177 -11.16 -14.29 0.96
CA SER A 177 -12.45 -13.65 1.25
C SER A 177 -12.94 -12.73 0.14
N ASP A 178 -12.03 -12.18 -0.68
CA ASP A 178 -12.38 -11.44 -1.88
C ASP A 178 -12.46 -12.39 -3.08
N GLU A 179 -13.67 -12.66 -3.56
CA GLU A 179 -13.90 -13.59 -4.69
C GLU A 179 -13.19 -13.17 -5.98
N ARG A 180 -12.94 -11.87 -6.17
CA ARG A 180 -12.23 -11.34 -7.35
C ARG A 180 -10.79 -11.87 -7.43
N LEU A 181 -10.19 -12.26 -6.31
CA LEU A 181 -8.81 -12.77 -6.23
C LEU A 181 -8.70 -14.30 -6.38
N ARG A 182 -9.79 -15.04 -6.32
CA ARG A 182 -9.75 -16.51 -6.46
C ARG A 182 -9.08 -16.97 -7.76
N PRO A 183 -9.35 -16.37 -8.94
CA PRO A 183 -8.68 -16.75 -10.18
C PRO A 183 -7.16 -16.46 -10.12
N LEU A 184 -6.76 -15.35 -9.51
CA LEU A 184 -5.34 -14.99 -9.34
C LEU A 184 -4.61 -15.99 -8.43
N VAL A 185 -5.20 -16.33 -7.29
CA VAL A 185 -4.62 -17.32 -6.36
C VAL A 185 -4.50 -18.69 -7.02
N ALA A 186 -5.53 -19.12 -7.77
CA ALA A 186 -5.47 -20.36 -8.54
C ALA A 186 -4.33 -20.33 -9.58
N MET A 187 -4.10 -19.18 -10.22
CA MET A 187 -3.01 -19.00 -11.19
C MET A 187 -1.63 -19.07 -10.52
N ILE A 188 -1.46 -18.44 -9.35
CA ILE A 188 -0.22 -18.51 -8.55
C ILE A 188 0.08 -19.97 -8.19
N HIS A 189 -0.90 -20.72 -7.71
CA HIS A 189 -0.72 -22.15 -7.41
C HIS A 189 -0.43 -22.99 -8.65
N LYS A 190 -1.10 -22.70 -9.78
CA LYS A 190 -0.88 -23.40 -11.06
C LYS A 190 0.55 -23.25 -11.57
N TYR A 191 1.08 -22.03 -11.56
CA TYR A 191 2.43 -21.74 -12.05
C TYR A 191 3.51 -21.96 -11.01
N ARG A 192 3.12 -22.03 -9.72
CA ARG A 192 4.05 -22.17 -8.57
C ARG A 192 5.12 -21.07 -8.60
N ARG A 193 4.68 -19.83 -8.80
CA ARG A 193 5.53 -18.65 -8.90
C ARG A 193 4.84 -17.43 -8.31
N GLY A 194 5.63 -16.47 -7.83
CA GLY A 194 5.21 -15.12 -7.50
C GLY A 194 5.88 -14.12 -8.42
N TYR A 195 5.38 -12.88 -8.45
CA TYR A 195 5.95 -11.78 -9.20
C TYR A 195 6.18 -10.59 -8.28
N GLU A 196 7.44 -10.20 -8.15
CA GLU A 196 7.88 -9.11 -7.27
C GLU A 196 7.56 -7.75 -7.89
N GLN A 197 7.14 -6.81 -7.04
CA GLN A 197 6.64 -5.49 -7.48
C GLN A 197 7.69 -4.68 -8.23
N GLU A 198 8.96 -4.82 -7.91
CA GLU A 198 10.08 -4.14 -8.58
C GLU A 198 10.11 -4.42 -10.09
N GLY A 199 9.62 -5.57 -10.54
CA GLY A 199 9.51 -5.90 -11.96
C GLY A 199 8.61 -4.97 -12.78
N TYR A 200 7.84 -4.09 -12.14
CA TYR A 200 7.05 -3.05 -12.82
C TYR A 200 7.84 -1.79 -13.16
N ILE A 201 8.97 -1.56 -12.50
CA ILE A 201 9.80 -0.38 -12.75
C ILE A 201 10.45 -0.54 -14.13
N LYS A 202 10.13 0.36 -15.06
CA LYS A 202 10.76 0.42 -16.38
C LYS A 202 11.87 1.46 -16.35
N GLU A 203 13.02 1.09 -16.89
CA GLU A 203 14.14 2.00 -17.14
C GLU A 203 13.84 3.02 -18.25
#